data_9e67d4376343be03736b45c518c77b5c
#
_entry.id   9e67d4376343be03736b45c518c77b5c
#
_cell.length_a   1.000
_cell.length_b   1.000
_cell.length_c   1.000
_cell.angle_alpha   90.00
_cell.angle_beta   90.00
_cell.angle_gamma   90.00
#
_symmetry.space_group_name_H-M   'P 1'
#
loop_
_entity.id
_entity.type
_entity.pdbx_description
1 polymer ?
#
loop_
_entity_poly.entity_id
_entity_poly.type
_entity_poly.pdbx_seq_one_letter_code
_entity_poly.pdbx_strand_id
1 'polypeptide(L)'
;VPSRWEEPFGRTALEASSRGCATIISNRGGLPETTDHGIILDKLNKDELYKVIKKLISNSKLRKKIQFDGFKNVKHQIKENSKQIDYIRLSISKKFQLNFLSKRLKILNIYNIGQKLNHRLYNISLGKKFTNGFIRNNHDVLEISDRDFVKQNRQFGITSVRSRFQNYLLETFKNYNPNLIFFGHSNNIDLDTIDEFKNLNKNLIVSQWNEDPIMPSLKDSR
;
A
#
# COMPACT_ATOMS: atom_id res chain seq x y z
N VAL A 1 1.47 6.20 -21.29
CA VAL A 1 0.69 6.63 -20.10
C VAL A 1 0.72 8.16 -20.04
N PRO A 2 -0.20 8.85 -20.74
CA PRO A 2 -0.26 10.30 -20.79
C PRO A 2 -1.06 10.85 -19.58
N SER A 3 -0.50 10.78 -18.37
CA SER A 3 -1.14 11.32 -17.19
C SER A 3 -1.09 12.84 -17.16
N ARG A 4 -2.20 13.46 -16.75
CA ARG A 4 -2.29 14.89 -16.45
C ARG A 4 -1.99 15.21 -14.98
N TRP A 5 -1.97 14.17 -14.13
CA TRP A 5 -1.73 14.25 -12.71
C TRP A 5 -0.24 14.05 -12.40
N GLU A 6 0.20 14.59 -11.29
CA GLU A 6 1.51 14.30 -10.73
C GLU A 6 1.47 12.88 -10.12
N GLU A 7 1.80 11.89 -10.93
CA GLU A 7 1.76 10.49 -10.51
C GLU A 7 2.83 10.23 -9.44
N PRO A 8 2.49 9.68 -8.28
CA PRO A 8 3.48 9.34 -7.26
C PRO A 8 4.46 8.27 -7.76
N PHE A 9 3.93 7.27 -8.49
CA PHE A 9 4.70 6.20 -9.10
C PHE A 9 3.89 5.56 -10.24
N GLY A 10 4.40 5.65 -11.44
CA GLY A 10 3.70 5.21 -12.65
C GLY A 10 3.71 3.70 -12.87
N ARG A 11 3.07 2.91 -12.01
CA ARG A 11 3.01 1.43 -12.09
C ARG A 11 2.64 0.91 -13.48
N THR A 12 1.68 1.54 -14.14
CA THR A 12 1.23 1.15 -15.49
C THR A 12 2.35 1.21 -16.52
N ALA A 13 3.23 2.24 -16.44
CA ALA A 13 4.38 2.36 -17.32
C ALA A 13 5.41 1.25 -17.06
N LEU A 14 5.68 0.97 -15.78
CA LEU A 14 6.58 -0.09 -15.36
C LEU A 14 6.07 -1.47 -15.78
N GLU A 15 4.79 -1.75 -15.55
CA GLU A 15 4.14 -3.01 -15.93
C GLU A 15 4.16 -3.23 -17.45
N ALA A 16 3.90 -2.17 -18.23
CA ALA A 16 3.99 -2.23 -19.69
C ALA A 16 5.43 -2.50 -20.17
N SER A 17 6.43 -1.82 -19.61
CA SER A 17 7.84 -2.06 -19.90
C SER A 17 8.25 -3.49 -19.55
N SER A 18 7.80 -4.01 -18.40
CA SER A 18 8.08 -5.37 -17.95
C SER A 18 7.49 -6.46 -18.87
N ARG A 19 6.51 -6.10 -19.69
CA ARG A 19 5.90 -6.96 -20.71
C ARG A 19 6.44 -6.72 -22.12
N GLY A 20 7.49 -5.91 -22.24
CA GLY A 20 8.12 -5.61 -23.54
C GLY A 20 7.33 -4.63 -24.38
N CYS A 21 6.50 -3.78 -23.80
CA CYS A 21 5.87 -2.69 -24.53
C CYS A 21 6.83 -1.51 -24.70
N ALA A 22 6.79 -0.86 -25.86
CA ALA A 22 7.42 0.45 -26.04
C ALA A 22 6.53 1.50 -25.34
N THR A 23 7.00 2.07 -24.26
CA THR A 23 6.23 3.00 -23.42
C THR A 23 6.39 4.45 -23.87
N ILE A 24 5.28 5.19 -23.83
CA ILE A 24 5.25 6.65 -23.97
C ILE A 24 4.62 7.19 -22.68
N ILE A 25 5.29 8.11 -22.02
CA ILE A 25 4.87 8.69 -20.74
C ILE A 25 4.88 10.21 -20.80
N SER A 26 4.09 10.84 -19.94
CA SER A 26 4.17 12.28 -19.69
C SER A 26 5.27 12.58 -18.66
N ASN A 27 5.82 13.78 -18.74
CA ASN A 27 6.74 14.29 -17.73
C ASN A 27 5.96 14.84 -16.53
N ARG A 28 5.40 13.92 -15.67
CA ARG A 28 4.57 14.26 -14.53
C ARG A 28 4.91 13.38 -13.32
N GLY A 29 5.21 14.04 -12.19
CA GLY A 29 5.53 13.37 -10.93
C GLY A 29 6.63 12.33 -11.08
N GLY A 30 6.42 11.15 -10.50
CA GLY A 30 7.35 10.01 -10.56
C GLY A 30 7.31 9.19 -11.86
N LEU A 31 6.50 9.55 -12.87
CA LEU A 31 6.46 8.81 -14.15
C LEU A 31 7.82 8.71 -14.84
N PRO A 32 8.62 9.80 -14.95
CA PRO A 32 9.93 9.72 -15.58
C PRO A 32 10.90 8.75 -14.89
N GLU A 33 10.72 8.52 -13.60
CA GLU A 33 11.57 7.63 -12.81
C GLU A 33 11.23 6.15 -13.01
N THR A 34 10.06 5.85 -13.59
CA THR A 34 9.59 4.46 -13.73
C THR A 34 10.09 3.76 -14.98
N THR A 35 10.65 4.49 -15.93
CA THR A 35 11.16 3.90 -17.17
C THR A 35 12.31 4.70 -17.76
N ASP A 36 13.51 4.16 -17.71
CA ASP A 36 14.73 4.76 -18.27
C ASP A 36 14.77 4.70 -19.80
N HIS A 37 13.89 3.92 -20.42
CA HIS A 37 13.91 3.62 -21.85
C HIS A 37 12.62 4.00 -22.60
N GLY A 38 11.60 4.47 -21.87
CA GLY A 38 10.38 5.01 -22.47
C GLY A 38 10.60 6.35 -23.13
N ILE A 39 9.68 6.77 -24.01
CA ILE A 39 9.69 8.11 -24.56
C ILE A 39 8.90 9.03 -23.61
N ILE A 40 9.58 10.04 -23.12
CA ILE A 40 8.96 11.10 -22.31
C ILE A 40 8.46 12.18 -23.27
N LEU A 41 7.19 12.56 -23.15
CA LEU A 41 6.60 13.65 -23.94
C LEU A 41 7.08 15.01 -23.40
N ASP A 42 7.62 15.84 -24.27
CA ASP A 42 8.02 17.21 -23.91
C ASP A 42 6.79 18.06 -23.55
N LYS A 43 5.72 17.88 -24.28
CA LYS A 43 4.44 18.56 -24.05
C LYS A 43 3.30 17.54 -24.06
N LEU A 44 2.44 17.64 -23.06
CA LEU A 44 1.27 16.77 -22.97
C LEU A 44 0.12 17.33 -23.82
N ASN A 45 0.22 17.14 -25.14
CA ASN A 45 -0.81 17.50 -26.10
C ASN A 45 -0.97 16.41 -27.18
N LYS A 46 -2.08 16.51 -27.94
CA LYS A 46 -2.43 15.54 -28.97
C LYS A 46 -1.42 15.46 -30.10
N ASP A 47 -0.83 16.59 -30.48
CA ASP A 47 0.06 16.67 -31.65
C ASP A 47 1.41 16.04 -31.35
N GLU A 48 1.94 16.25 -30.14
CA GLU A 48 3.17 15.63 -29.68
C GLU A 48 2.98 14.11 -29.54
N LEU A 49 1.89 13.69 -28.91
CA LEU A 49 1.57 12.26 -28.77
C LEU A 49 1.42 11.58 -30.15
N TYR A 50 0.74 12.22 -31.08
CA TYR A 50 0.60 11.73 -32.45
C TYR A 50 1.96 11.57 -33.15
N LYS A 51 2.82 12.57 -33.08
CA LYS A 51 4.18 12.53 -33.66
C LYS A 51 4.98 11.35 -33.11
N VAL A 52 4.97 11.17 -31.78
CA VAL A 52 5.73 10.10 -31.12
C VAL A 52 5.17 8.72 -31.50
N ILE A 53 3.85 8.55 -31.53
CA ILE A 53 3.21 7.29 -31.96
C ILE A 53 3.57 7.00 -33.41
N LYS A 54 3.44 7.96 -34.31
CA LYS A 54 3.79 7.82 -35.71
C LYS A 54 5.26 7.42 -35.90
N LYS A 55 6.17 8.05 -35.15
CA LYS A 55 7.60 7.72 -35.14
C LYS A 55 7.84 6.27 -34.72
N LEU A 56 7.16 5.78 -33.69
CA LEU A 56 7.30 4.39 -33.22
C LEU A 56 6.69 3.37 -34.21
N ILE A 57 5.62 3.73 -34.91
CA ILE A 57 5.01 2.87 -35.93
C ILE A 57 5.94 2.76 -37.12
N SER A 58 6.46 3.89 -37.62
CA SER A 58 7.27 3.93 -38.86
C SER A 58 8.71 3.42 -38.62
N ASN A 59 9.24 3.51 -37.38
CA ASN A 59 10.60 3.08 -37.06
C ASN A 59 10.60 1.81 -36.18
N SER A 60 10.52 0.65 -36.83
CA SER A 60 10.50 -0.64 -36.15
C SER A 60 11.78 -0.93 -35.35
N LYS A 61 12.93 -0.43 -35.83
CA LYS A 61 14.24 -0.59 -35.14
C LYS A 61 14.24 0.15 -33.79
N LEU A 62 13.80 1.41 -33.79
CA LEU A 62 13.67 2.21 -32.56
C LEU A 62 12.69 1.57 -31.59
N ARG A 63 11.51 1.15 -32.09
CA ARG A 63 10.48 0.51 -31.27
C ARG A 63 11.02 -0.76 -30.60
N LYS A 64 11.65 -1.66 -31.37
CA LYS A 64 12.24 -2.90 -30.83
C LYS A 64 13.32 -2.64 -29.80
N LYS A 65 14.15 -1.60 -30.02
CA LYS A 65 15.16 -1.20 -29.05
C LYS A 65 14.51 -0.79 -27.72
N ILE A 66 13.54 0.12 -27.73
CA ILE A 66 12.83 0.57 -26.52
C ILE A 66 12.15 -0.61 -25.80
N GLN A 67 11.51 -1.51 -26.55
CA GLN A 67 10.89 -2.72 -26.02
C GLN A 67 11.88 -3.64 -25.30
N PHE A 68 13.01 -3.91 -25.94
CA PHE A 68 14.04 -4.79 -25.38
C PHE A 68 14.73 -4.20 -24.16
N ASP A 69 15.15 -2.95 -24.26
CA ASP A 69 15.85 -2.25 -23.18
C ASP A 69 14.94 -2.10 -21.95
N GLY A 70 13.68 -1.71 -22.15
CA GLY A 70 12.69 -1.62 -21.08
C GLY A 70 12.44 -2.96 -20.39
N PHE A 71 12.24 -4.04 -21.16
CA PHE A 71 12.04 -5.37 -20.61
C PHE A 71 13.25 -5.87 -19.78
N LYS A 72 14.46 -5.67 -20.31
CA LYS A 72 15.70 -6.10 -19.65
C LYS A 72 15.93 -5.34 -18.33
N ASN A 73 15.75 -4.04 -18.34
CA ASN A 73 16.05 -3.21 -17.17
C ASN A 73 15.08 -3.39 -16.03
N VAL A 74 13.78 -3.52 -16.30
CA VAL A 74 12.82 -3.77 -15.22
C VAL A 74 13.15 -5.05 -14.45
N LYS A 75 13.54 -6.12 -15.14
CA LYS A 75 13.96 -7.36 -14.47
C LYS A 75 15.20 -7.17 -13.59
N HIS A 76 16.17 -6.41 -14.09
CA HIS A 76 17.39 -6.14 -13.33
C HIS A 76 17.11 -5.28 -12.10
N GLN A 77 16.36 -4.19 -12.25
CA GLN A 77 16.02 -3.28 -11.16
C GLN A 77 15.24 -3.98 -10.03
N ILE A 78 14.26 -4.83 -10.34
CA ILE A 78 13.49 -5.57 -9.32
C ILE A 78 14.43 -6.41 -8.46
N LYS A 79 15.38 -7.11 -9.07
CA LYS A 79 16.33 -7.95 -8.35
C LYS A 79 17.25 -7.16 -7.44
N GLU A 80 17.79 -6.04 -7.94
CA GLU A 80 18.70 -5.20 -7.15
C GLU A 80 17.97 -4.46 -6.03
N ASN A 81 16.77 -3.93 -6.30
CA ASN A 81 15.96 -3.29 -5.26
C ASN A 81 15.57 -4.27 -4.15
N SER A 82 15.26 -5.53 -4.48
CA SER A 82 15.00 -6.55 -3.48
C SER A 82 16.20 -6.80 -2.57
N LYS A 83 17.41 -6.87 -3.14
CA LYS A 83 18.64 -7.02 -2.36
C LYS A 83 18.92 -5.80 -1.45
N GLN A 84 18.68 -4.59 -1.95
CA GLN A 84 18.82 -3.37 -1.16
C GLN A 84 17.84 -3.33 0.02
N ILE A 85 16.58 -3.72 -0.20
CA ILE A 85 15.59 -3.83 0.87
C ILE A 85 16.04 -4.85 1.93
N ASP A 86 16.51 -6.00 1.51
CA ASP A 86 17.00 -7.03 2.44
C ASP A 86 18.24 -6.53 3.22
N TYR A 87 19.15 -5.83 2.56
CA TYR A 87 20.29 -5.21 3.24
C TYR A 87 19.86 -4.17 4.29
N ILE A 88 18.91 -3.29 3.94
CA ILE A 88 18.36 -2.29 4.87
C ILE A 88 17.68 -2.99 6.06
N ARG A 89 16.86 -4.01 5.81
CA ARG A 89 16.20 -4.80 6.87
C ARG A 89 17.21 -5.42 7.83
N LEU A 90 18.25 -6.04 7.30
CA LEU A 90 19.31 -6.63 8.10
C LEU A 90 20.08 -5.59 8.92
N SER A 91 20.36 -4.42 8.34
CA SER A 91 21.04 -3.34 9.05
C SER A 91 20.20 -2.77 10.19
N ILE A 92 18.90 -2.58 9.96
CA ILE A 92 17.94 -2.13 10.99
C ILE A 92 17.83 -3.20 12.08
N SER A 93 17.65 -4.46 11.72
CA SER A 93 17.58 -5.57 12.69
C SER A 93 18.80 -5.64 13.59
N LYS A 94 20.00 -5.51 13.05
CA LYS A 94 21.25 -5.47 13.82
C LYS A 94 21.34 -4.23 14.71
N LYS A 95 21.00 -3.04 14.17
CA LYS A 95 21.10 -1.78 14.92
C LYS A 95 20.19 -1.74 16.14
N PHE A 96 18.98 -2.27 16.02
CA PHE A 96 17.98 -2.22 17.07
C PHE A 96 17.90 -3.49 17.91
N GLN A 97 18.77 -4.49 17.66
CA GLN A 97 18.75 -5.80 18.34
C GLN A 97 17.33 -6.36 18.45
N LEU A 98 16.60 -6.30 17.33
CA LEU A 98 15.19 -6.71 17.28
C LEU A 98 15.07 -8.23 17.48
N ASN A 99 15.12 -8.66 18.75
CA ASN A 99 14.84 -10.03 19.17
C ASN A 99 13.34 -10.41 19.07
N PHE A 100 12.56 -9.65 18.29
CA PHE A 100 11.12 -9.87 18.14
C PHE A 100 10.78 -11.19 17.47
N LEU A 101 11.71 -11.78 16.74
CA LEU A 101 11.45 -12.98 15.93
C LEU A 101 11.29 -14.27 16.75
N SER A 102 11.66 -14.26 18.03
CA SER A 102 11.55 -15.45 18.90
C SER A 102 10.33 -15.44 19.81
N LYS A 103 9.66 -14.30 19.99
CA LYS A 103 8.52 -14.19 20.91
C LYS A 103 7.21 -14.25 20.14
N ARG A 104 6.35 -15.20 20.51
CA ARG A 104 4.97 -15.26 20.04
C ARG A 104 4.21 -14.02 20.51
N LEU A 105 3.63 -13.28 19.59
CA LEU A 105 2.84 -12.07 19.86
C LEU A 105 1.36 -12.36 19.72
N LYS A 106 0.55 -11.68 20.50
CA LYS A 106 -0.88 -11.51 20.28
C LYS A 106 -1.08 -10.24 19.45
N ILE A 107 -1.60 -10.37 18.25
CA ILE A 107 -1.74 -9.28 17.28
C ILE A 107 -3.21 -9.01 17.03
N LEU A 108 -3.64 -7.78 17.26
CA LEU A 108 -4.95 -7.29 16.86
C LEU A 108 -4.80 -6.62 15.49
N ASN A 109 -5.26 -7.30 14.43
CA ASN A 109 -5.19 -6.80 13.06
C ASN A 109 -6.52 -6.15 12.65
N ILE A 110 -6.52 -4.82 12.49
CA ILE A 110 -7.73 -4.04 12.20
C ILE A 110 -7.63 -3.48 10.78
N TYR A 111 -8.51 -3.95 9.90
CA TYR A 111 -8.51 -3.55 8.50
C TYR A 111 -9.88 -3.77 7.85
N ASN A 112 -10.07 -3.27 6.63
CA ASN A 112 -11.28 -3.53 5.87
C ASN A 112 -11.24 -4.94 5.26
N ILE A 113 -11.99 -5.88 5.82
CA ILE A 113 -12.10 -7.24 5.30
C ILE A 113 -12.99 -7.29 4.05
N GLY A 114 -14.07 -6.47 4.02
CA GLY A 114 -14.98 -6.41 2.88
C GLY A 114 -15.84 -7.67 2.73
N GLN A 115 -16.33 -8.24 3.83
CA GLN A 115 -17.13 -9.47 3.84
C GLN A 115 -18.39 -9.42 2.96
N LYS A 116 -18.95 -8.22 2.76
CA LYS A 116 -20.12 -8.01 1.90
C LYS A 116 -19.81 -7.87 0.41
N LEU A 117 -18.55 -7.94 0.00
CA LEU A 117 -18.18 -7.91 -1.40
C LEU A 117 -18.39 -9.29 -2.02
N ASN A 118 -19.28 -9.37 -3.02
CA ASN A 118 -19.62 -10.62 -3.72
C ASN A 118 -18.45 -11.26 -4.49
N HIS A 119 -17.30 -10.59 -4.56
CA HIS A 119 -16.19 -10.98 -5.40
C HIS A 119 -15.09 -11.77 -4.70
N ARG A 120 -15.30 -12.21 -3.46
CA ARG A 120 -14.32 -12.99 -2.67
C ARG A 120 -12.94 -12.31 -2.53
N LEU A 121 -12.86 -11.00 -2.75
CA LEU A 121 -11.60 -10.25 -2.72
C LEU A 121 -11.00 -10.18 -1.31
N TYR A 122 -11.81 -10.41 -0.27
CA TYR A 122 -11.30 -10.41 1.11
C TYR A 122 -10.20 -11.46 1.33
N ASN A 123 -10.26 -12.61 0.64
CA ASN A 123 -9.25 -13.68 0.76
C ASN A 123 -7.88 -13.28 0.17
N ILE A 124 -7.87 -12.33 -0.76
CA ILE A 124 -6.66 -11.84 -1.41
C ILE A 124 -6.33 -10.41 -1.00
N SER A 125 -7.12 -9.80 -0.12
CA SER A 125 -6.87 -8.47 0.40
C SER A 125 -5.51 -8.39 1.11
N LEU A 126 -4.91 -7.22 1.10
CA LEU A 126 -3.61 -7.00 1.72
C LEU A 126 -3.65 -7.29 3.23
N GLY A 127 -4.73 -6.85 3.91
CA GLY A 127 -4.93 -7.14 5.33
C GLY A 127 -4.94 -8.65 5.62
N LYS A 128 -5.59 -9.45 4.76
CA LYS A 128 -5.59 -10.92 4.89
C LYS A 128 -4.21 -11.54 4.64
N LYS A 129 -3.43 -10.97 3.73
CA LYS A 129 -2.04 -11.39 3.52
C LYS A 129 -1.18 -11.14 4.76
N PHE A 130 -1.37 -10.00 5.43
CA PHE A 130 -0.70 -9.72 6.71
C PHE A 130 -1.11 -10.72 7.79
N THR A 131 -2.41 -10.98 7.97
CA THR A 131 -2.88 -12.01 8.91
C THR A 131 -2.21 -13.35 8.66
N ASN A 132 -2.23 -13.81 7.42
CA ASN A 132 -1.61 -15.09 7.04
C ASN A 132 -0.10 -15.08 7.28
N GLY A 133 0.56 -13.94 7.03
CA GLY A 133 1.98 -13.75 7.32
C GLY A 133 2.28 -13.85 8.82
N PHE A 134 1.51 -13.20 9.66
CA PHE A 134 1.65 -13.25 11.12
C PHE A 134 1.42 -14.67 11.67
N ILE A 135 0.38 -15.36 11.20
CA ILE A 135 0.09 -16.75 11.61
C ILE A 135 1.24 -17.68 11.21
N ARG A 136 1.77 -17.56 9.98
CA ARG A 136 2.91 -18.35 9.52
C ARG A 136 4.18 -18.12 10.32
N ASN A 137 4.31 -16.92 10.90
CA ASN A 137 5.40 -16.58 11.82
C ASN A 137 5.07 -16.92 13.29
N ASN A 138 4.10 -17.80 13.51
CA ASN A 138 3.74 -18.33 14.83
C ASN A 138 3.18 -17.28 15.80
N HIS A 139 2.50 -16.24 15.30
CA HIS A 139 1.80 -15.27 16.12
C HIS A 139 0.31 -15.59 16.24
N ASP A 140 -0.31 -15.19 17.35
CA ASP A 140 -1.77 -15.23 17.53
C ASP A 140 -2.37 -13.97 16.90
N VAL A 141 -3.38 -14.13 16.03
CA VAL A 141 -3.99 -13.00 15.33
C VAL A 141 -5.48 -12.98 15.51
N LEU A 142 -6.00 -11.86 16.01
CA LEU A 142 -7.42 -11.54 16.01
C LEU A 142 -7.69 -10.48 14.94
N GLU A 143 -8.62 -10.74 14.03
CA GLU A 143 -9.00 -9.83 12.95
C GLU A 143 -10.26 -9.06 13.28
N ILE A 144 -10.26 -7.76 13.02
CA ILE A 144 -11.45 -6.91 13.11
C ILE A 144 -11.60 -6.11 11.81
N SER A 145 -12.81 -6.09 11.26
CA SER A 145 -13.17 -5.25 10.12
C SER A 145 -13.94 -4.02 10.57
N ASP A 146 -13.32 -2.85 10.47
CA ASP A 146 -13.93 -1.57 10.83
C ASP A 146 -15.13 -1.23 9.94
N ARG A 147 -14.96 -1.33 8.63
CA ARG A 147 -16.01 -0.98 7.66
C ARG A 147 -17.18 -1.96 7.64
N ASP A 148 -16.90 -3.25 7.85
CA ASP A 148 -17.97 -4.23 7.90
C ASP A 148 -18.80 -4.06 9.16
N PHE A 149 -18.19 -3.79 10.31
CA PHE A 149 -18.88 -3.46 11.54
C PHE A 149 -19.82 -2.26 11.35
N VAL A 150 -19.31 -1.16 10.79
CA VAL A 150 -20.11 0.03 10.50
C VAL A 150 -21.26 -0.27 9.54
N LYS A 151 -21.02 -1.05 8.48
CA LYS A 151 -22.06 -1.43 7.52
C LYS A 151 -23.16 -2.31 8.14
N GLN A 152 -22.79 -3.23 9.01
CA GLN A 152 -23.74 -4.12 9.68
C GLN A 152 -24.63 -3.38 10.67
N ASN A 153 -24.15 -2.31 11.27
CA ASN A 153 -24.83 -1.57 12.33
C ASN A 153 -25.42 -0.21 11.86
N ARG A 154 -25.53 0.04 10.55
CA ARG A 154 -26.01 1.32 9.98
C ARG A 154 -27.40 1.74 10.45
N GLN A 155 -28.26 0.80 10.79
CA GLN A 155 -29.62 1.06 11.28
C GLN A 155 -29.67 1.90 12.57
N PHE A 156 -28.56 2.03 13.29
CA PHE A 156 -28.47 2.79 14.54
C PHE A 156 -28.04 4.26 14.35
N GLY A 157 -27.89 4.72 13.11
CA GLY A 157 -27.33 6.04 12.80
C GLY A 157 -25.80 6.08 12.81
N ILE A 158 -25.20 7.00 12.03
CA ILE A 158 -23.75 7.01 11.79
C ILE A 158 -22.97 7.31 13.07
N THR A 159 -23.37 8.31 13.83
CA THR A 159 -22.66 8.73 15.06
C THR A 159 -22.69 7.67 16.14
N SER A 160 -23.87 7.07 16.35
CA SER A 160 -24.04 5.97 17.32
C SER A 160 -23.22 4.73 16.96
N VAL A 161 -23.10 4.41 15.66
CA VAL A 161 -22.33 3.27 15.19
C VAL A 161 -20.83 3.48 15.42
N ARG A 162 -20.32 4.68 15.21
CA ARG A 162 -18.90 5.00 15.44
C ARG A 162 -18.55 4.83 16.92
N SER A 163 -19.34 5.40 17.82
CA SER A 163 -19.14 5.25 19.27
C SER A 163 -19.23 3.76 19.71
N ARG A 164 -20.20 3.01 19.18
CA ARG A 164 -20.31 1.58 19.43
C ARG A 164 -19.09 0.79 18.97
N PHE A 165 -18.50 1.19 17.84
CA PHE A 165 -17.31 0.54 17.33
C PHE A 165 -16.10 0.81 18.24
N GLN A 166 -15.93 2.04 18.75
CA GLN A 166 -14.86 2.34 19.70
C GLN A 166 -15.00 1.47 20.97
N ASN A 167 -16.20 1.41 21.54
CA ASN A 167 -16.47 0.59 22.72
C ASN A 167 -16.19 -0.91 22.45
N TYR A 168 -16.62 -1.42 21.30
CA TYR A 168 -16.34 -2.80 20.89
C TYR A 168 -14.83 -3.06 20.78
N LEU A 169 -14.07 -2.11 20.23
CA LEU A 169 -12.63 -2.23 20.15
C LEU A 169 -11.97 -2.25 21.52
N LEU A 170 -12.42 -1.37 22.45
CA LEU A 170 -11.89 -1.31 23.80
C LEU A 170 -12.15 -2.58 24.59
N GLU A 171 -13.38 -3.11 24.52
CA GLU A 171 -13.72 -4.38 25.16
C GLU A 171 -12.94 -5.56 24.55
N THR A 172 -12.80 -5.57 23.22
CA THR A 172 -11.99 -6.59 22.54
C THR A 172 -10.52 -6.49 22.98
N PHE A 173 -10.00 -5.28 23.08
CA PHE A 173 -8.62 -5.03 23.55
C PHE A 173 -8.39 -5.55 24.97
N LYS A 174 -9.28 -5.23 25.89
CA LYS A 174 -9.19 -5.70 27.30
C LYS A 174 -9.22 -7.23 27.39
N ASN A 175 -10.11 -7.87 26.63
CA ASN A 175 -10.27 -9.32 26.65
C ASN A 175 -9.13 -10.06 25.96
N TYR A 176 -8.69 -9.57 24.81
CA TYR A 176 -7.63 -10.21 24.01
C TYR A 176 -6.23 -9.90 24.51
N ASN A 177 -6.04 -8.71 25.10
CA ASN A 177 -4.76 -8.19 25.61
C ASN A 177 -3.60 -8.34 24.58
N PRO A 178 -3.65 -7.62 23.44
CA PRO A 178 -2.67 -7.74 22.40
C PRO A 178 -1.33 -7.11 22.78
N ASN A 179 -0.25 -7.62 22.18
CA ASN A 179 1.08 -7.01 22.24
C ASN A 179 1.29 -6.00 21.10
N LEU A 180 0.61 -6.21 19.99
CA LEU A 180 0.68 -5.40 18.78
C LEU A 180 -0.73 -5.13 18.26
N ILE A 181 -1.03 -3.87 17.95
CA ILE A 181 -2.13 -3.50 17.09
C ILE A 181 -1.56 -3.13 15.73
N PHE A 182 -2.07 -3.78 14.69
CA PHE A 182 -1.70 -3.51 13.32
C PHE A 182 -2.89 -2.97 12.54
N PHE A 183 -2.78 -1.71 12.10
CA PHE A 183 -3.80 -1.06 11.30
C PHE A 183 -3.50 -1.21 9.82
N GLY A 184 -4.44 -1.76 9.08
CA GLY A 184 -4.51 -1.62 7.63
C GLY A 184 -5.27 -0.34 7.24
N HIS A 185 -5.90 -0.33 6.09
CA HIS A 185 -6.77 0.76 5.62
C HIS A 185 -8.02 0.93 6.53
N SER A 186 -7.84 1.47 7.72
CA SER A 186 -8.88 1.66 8.73
C SER A 186 -9.10 3.14 8.99
N ASN A 187 -10.35 3.62 8.79
CA ASN A 187 -10.71 5.04 8.86
C ASN A 187 -11.72 5.35 9.99
N ASN A 188 -12.17 4.32 10.73
CA ASN A 188 -13.25 4.46 11.70
C ASN A 188 -12.77 4.41 13.15
N ILE A 189 -11.47 4.64 13.38
CA ILE A 189 -10.87 4.59 14.72
C ILE A 189 -10.54 6.03 15.14
N ASP A 190 -10.93 6.37 16.36
CA ASP A 190 -10.67 7.66 16.94
C ASP A 190 -9.29 7.68 17.63
N LEU A 191 -8.61 8.82 17.60
CA LEU A 191 -7.30 8.97 18.25
C LEU A 191 -7.38 8.72 19.76
N ASP A 192 -8.45 9.17 20.39
CA ASP A 192 -8.70 8.93 21.82
C ASP A 192 -8.73 7.43 22.18
N THR A 193 -9.29 6.61 21.27
CA THR A 193 -9.29 5.15 21.45
C THR A 193 -7.88 4.57 21.39
N ILE A 194 -7.02 5.09 20.51
CA ILE A 194 -5.62 4.67 20.44
C ILE A 194 -4.85 5.06 21.70
N ASP A 195 -5.11 6.25 22.23
CA ASP A 195 -4.48 6.71 23.45
C ASP A 195 -4.96 5.88 24.66
N GLU A 196 -6.22 5.48 24.68
CA GLU A 196 -6.75 4.58 25.71
C GLU A 196 -6.10 3.20 25.64
N PHE A 197 -5.88 2.62 24.46
CA PHE A 197 -5.11 1.38 24.32
C PHE A 197 -3.70 1.50 24.90
N LYS A 198 -3.00 2.60 24.63
CA LYS A 198 -1.67 2.85 25.17
C LYS A 198 -1.66 3.05 26.70
N ASN A 199 -2.76 3.63 27.22
CA ASN A 199 -2.93 3.77 28.67
C ASN A 199 -3.17 2.43 29.35
N LEU A 200 -3.94 1.55 28.74
CA LEU A 200 -4.22 0.19 29.23
C LEU A 200 -2.99 -0.72 29.14
N ASN A 201 -2.15 -0.56 28.14
CA ASN A 201 -0.91 -1.32 27.97
C ASN A 201 0.24 -0.41 27.52
N LYS A 202 1.10 -0.02 28.45
CA LYS A 202 2.25 0.87 28.16
C LYS A 202 3.30 0.25 27.23
N ASN A 203 3.33 -1.07 27.10
CA ASN A 203 4.24 -1.81 26.22
C ASN A 203 3.61 -2.14 24.87
N LEU A 204 2.42 -1.62 24.60
CA LEU A 204 1.70 -1.86 23.35
C LEU A 204 2.47 -1.28 22.17
N ILE A 205 2.69 -2.10 21.15
CA ILE A 205 3.20 -1.65 19.87
C ILE A 205 2.00 -1.31 18.97
N VAL A 206 2.01 -0.12 18.40
CA VAL A 206 1.02 0.31 17.42
C VAL A 206 1.72 0.53 16.10
N SER A 207 1.25 -0.14 15.05
CA SER A 207 1.80 -0.04 13.70
C SER A 207 0.69 0.12 12.68
N GLN A 208 0.96 0.85 11.61
CA GLN A 208 0.02 1.06 10.52
C GLN A 208 0.69 0.76 9.19
N TRP A 209 -0.06 0.13 8.29
CA TRP A 209 0.27 0.02 6.89
C TRP A 209 -0.53 1.03 6.08
N ASN A 210 0.15 1.81 5.26
CA ASN A 210 -0.47 2.73 4.33
C ASN A 210 0.08 2.47 2.92
N GLU A 211 -0.82 2.31 1.95
CA GLU A 211 -0.46 2.10 0.54
C GLU A 211 -0.37 3.42 -0.21
N ASP A 212 -1.17 4.39 0.25
CA ASP A 212 -1.23 5.71 -0.38
C ASP A 212 -0.19 6.65 0.25
N PRO A 213 0.35 7.59 -0.51
CA PRO A 213 1.23 8.61 0.04
C PRO A 213 0.47 9.42 1.11
N ILE A 214 1.13 9.65 2.25
CA ILE A 214 0.61 10.53 3.29
C ILE A 214 0.74 11.96 2.76
N MET A 215 -0.33 12.47 2.15
CA MET A 215 -0.39 13.87 1.73
C MET A 215 -0.64 14.75 2.96
N PRO A 216 0.09 15.85 3.14
CA PRO A 216 -0.30 16.88 4.09
C PRO A 216 -1.75 17.30 3.76
N SER A 217 -2.62 17.34 4.77
CA SER A 217 -3.99 17.73 4.53
C SER A 217 -4.01 19.15 3.94
N LEU A 218 -4.70 19.35 2.82
CA LEU A 218 -4.92 20.65 2.18
C LEU A 218 -5.66 21.68 3.07
N LYS A 219 -5.83 21.41 4.37
CA LYS A 219 -6.49 22.30 5.32
C LYS A 219 -5.62 23.46 5.81
N ASP A 220 -4.32 23.43 5.58
CA ASP A 220 -3.40 24.49 6.03
C ASP A 220 -3.07 25.51 4.93
N SER A 221 -3.83 25.52 3.83
CA SER A 221 -3.72 26.53 2.75
C SER A 221 -4.98 27.40 2.62
N ARG A 222 -5.49 27.87 3.77
CA ARG A 222 -6.49 28.97 3.77
C ARG A 222 -6.12 30.03 4.79
#